data_2f505fab0ae45c341566d0d389ea7449
#
_entry.id   2f505fab0ae45c341566d0d389ea7449
#
_cell.length_a   1.000
_cell.length_b   1.000
_cell.length_c   1.000
_cell.angle_alpha   90.00
_cell.angle_beta   90.00
_cell.angle_gamma   90.00
#
_symmetry.space_group_name_H-M   'P 1'
#
loop_
_entity.id
_entity.type
_entity.pdbx_description
1 polymer ?
#
loop_
_entity_poly.entity_id
_entity_poly.type
_entity_poly.pdbx_seq_one_letter_code
_entity_poly.pdbx_strand_id
1 'polypeptide(L)'
;MFSGIVQALSKKVKFEEKDYGYKLTIKVPVFFTKKLKKGDSVAVNGVCLTVVDFKKDLIEFDVVHESIKLTNISKKFSSIPFNLERSLKVGDEVGGHFVSGHVHNIAEIISFENKKEKILKIKIPSNLKGYIFKKGYVSINGISLTVVNVTNNFFTISIIPETISKTNLSFLKKGDFVNVEADQQTISIVETVKKLT
;
A
#
# COMPACT_ATOMS: atom_id res chain seq x y z
N MET A 1 11.77 -4.60 0.07
CA MET A 1 11.66 -3.55 1.11
C MET A 1 11.45 -2.20 0.44
N PHE A 2 10.59 -1.38 1.02
CA PHE A 2 10.17 -0.07 0.52
C PHE A 2 10.22 0.94 1.67
N SER A 3 10.11 2.23 1.36
CA SER A 3 10.12 3.32 2.36
C SER A 3 8.71 3.84 2.69
N GLY A 4 7.71 3.44 1.91
CA GLY A 4 6.36 3.98 1.99
C GLY A 4 6.22 5.39 1.41
N ILE A 5 7.14 5.78 0.53
CA ILE A 5 7.12 7.04 -0.21
C ILE A 5 6.72 6.75 -1.66
N VAL A 6 5.51 7.13 -2.03
CA VAL A 6 4.98 6.91 -3.38
C VAL A 6 5.77 7.74 -4.40
N GLN A 7 6.27 7.06 -5.44
CA GLN A 7 7.10 7.67 -6.48
C GLN A 7 6.29 8.00 -7.74
N ALA A 8 5.19 7.28 -7.99
CA ALA A 8 4.32 7.50 -9.14
C ALA A 8 2.91 6.96 -8.90
N LEU A 9 1.97 7.43 -9.72
CA LEU A 9 0.64 6.83 -9.87
C LEU A 9 0.55 6.07 -11.20
N SER A 10 -0.16 4.95 -11.22
CA SER A 10 -0.48 4.25 -12.45
C SER A 10 -1.35 5.12 -13.36
N LYS A 11 -1.14 5.04 -14.69
CA LYS A 11 -1.96 5.75 -15.68
C LYS A 11 -3.11 4.90 -16.18
N LYS A 12 -2.89 3.61 -16.37
CA LYS A 12 -3.87 2.60 -16.80
C LYS A 12 -3.48 1.27 -16.19
N VAL A 13 -4.49 0.45 -15.93
CA VAL A 13 -4.34 -0.89 -15.36
C VAL A 13 -5.17 -1.86 -16.20
N LYS A 14 -4.59 -3.01 -16.58
CA LYS A 14 -5.26 -4.10 -17.27
C LYS A 14 -5.05 -5.38 -16.50
N PHE A 15 -6.14 -6.12 -16.27
CA PHE A 15 -6.13 -7.45 -15.70
C PHE A 15 -6.51 -8.47 -16.76
N GLU A 16 -5.71 -9.51 -16.91
CA GLU A 16 -5.97 -10.68 -17.74
C GLU A 16 -6.01 -11.90 -16.83
N GLU A 17 -7.12 -12.64 -16.85
CA GLU A 17 -7.29 -13.85 -16.04
C GLU A 17 -6.34 -14.96 -16.46
N LYS A 18 -5.77 -15.66 -15.48
CA LYS A 18 -4.88 -16.80 -15.62
C LYS A 18 -5.25 -17.84 -14.57
N ASP A 19 -4.85 -19.08 -14.76
CA ASP A 19 -5.12 -20.18 -13.82
C ASP A 19 -4.57 -19.91 -12.40
N TYR A 20 -3.46 -19.15 -12.31
CA TYR A 20 -2.84 -18.75 -11.03
C TYR A 20 -3.40 -17.46 -10.41
N GLY A 21 -4.29 -16.74 -11.10
CA GLY A 21 -4.82 -15.45 -10.68
C GLY A 21 -4.95 -14.44 -11.82
N TYR A 22 -4.11 -13.40 -11.84
CA TYR A 22 -4.11 -12.40 -12.92
C TYR A 22 -2.69 -12.11 -13.43
N LYS A 23 -2.59 -11.90 -14.74
CA LYS A 23 -1.54 -11.08 -15.32
C LYS A 23 -1.97 -9.62 -15.23
N LEU A 24 -1.22 -8.82 -14.50
CA LEU A 24 -1.46 -7.40 -14.29
C LEU A 24 -0.51 -6.58 -15.14
N THR A 25 -1.04 -5.76 -16.06
CA THR A 25 -0.25 -4.80 -16.84
C THR A 25 -0.56 -3.39 -16.37
N ILE A 26 0.45 -2.63 -15.99
CA ILE A 26 0.30 -1.26 -15.50
C ILE A 26 1.04 -0.31 -16.43
N LYS A 27 0.35 0.74 -16.90
CA LYS A 27 0.97 1.87 -17.57
C LYS A 27 1.45 2.89 -16.55
N VAL A 28 2.75 3.24 -16.61
CA VAL A 28 3.42 4.11 -15.66
C VAL A 28 4.05 5.32 -16.35
N PRO A 29 4.49 6.38 -15.64
CA PRO A 29 5.36 7.39 -16.21
C PRO A 29 6.68 6.79 -16.71
N VAL A 30 7.21 7.26 -17.84
CA VAL A 30 8.43 6.71 -18.47
C VAL A 30 9.65 6.72 -17.52
N PHE A 31 9.76 7.72 -16.65
CA PHE A 31 10.87 7.78 -15.69
C PHE A 31 10.88 6.59 -14.71
N PHE A 32 9.71 6.03 -14.40
CA PHE A 32 9.55 4.95 -13.42
C PHE A 32 10.17 3.63 -13.91
N THR A 33 10.22 3.40 -15.23
CA THR A 33 10.85 2.20 -15.81
C THR A 33 12.37 2.37 -16.04
N LYS A 34 12.91 3.56 -15.80
CA LYS A 34 14.36 3.80 -15.97
C LYS A 34 15.18 2.90 -15.03
N LYS A 35 16.11 2.12 -15.61
CA LYS A 35 16.93 1.12 -14.89
C LYS A 35 16.11 0.00 -14.20
N LEU A 36 14.85 -0.20 -14.59
CA LEU A 36 14.05 -1.35 -14.15
C LEU A 36 14.60 -2.61 -14.82
N LYS A 37 14.54 -3.73 -14.10
CA LYS A 37 14.91 -5.07 -14.60
C LYS A 37 13.81 -6.07 -14.32
N LYS A 38 13.72 -7.14 -15.13
CA LYS A 38 12.92 -8.32 -14.78
C LYS A 38 13.46 -8.90 -13.47
N GLY A 39 12.56 -9.30 -12.59
CA GLY A 39 12.89 -9.75 -11.24
C GLY A 39 12.96 -8.64 -10.18
N ASP A 40 12.96 -7.35 -10.56
CA ASP A 40 12.87 -6.26 -9.59
C ASP A 40 11.51 -6.30 -8.87
N SER A 41 11.50 -5.87 -7.60
CA SER A 41 10.27 -5.67 -6.85
C SER A 41 9.74 -4.25 -7.00
N VAL A 42 8.42 -4.15 -7.16
CA VAL A 42 7.67 -2.89 -7.17
C VAL A 42 6.50 -3.02 -6.20
N ALA A 43 6.32 -2.05 -5.30
CA ALA A 43 5.11 -1.95 -4.50
C ALA A 43 4.00 -1.32 -5.35
N VAL A 44 2.90 -2.07 -5.53
CA VAL A 44 1.67 -1.63 -6.21
C VAL A 44 0.58 -1.52 -5.15
N ASN A 45 0.12 -0.32 -4.83
CA ASN A 45 -0.74 -0.07 -3.65
C ASN A 45 -0.19 -0.75 -2.38
N GLY A 46 1.12 -0.74 -2.18
CA GLY A 46 1.78 -1.39 -1.05
C GLY A 46 1.96 -2.91 -1.18
N VAL A 47 1.49 -3.53 -2.26
CA VAL A 47 1.71 -4.98 -2.49
C VAL A 47 3.03 -5.15 -3.24
N CYS A 48 3.96 -5.90 -2.66
CA CYS A 48 5.22 -6.26 -3.29
C CYS A 48 4.97 -7.23 -4.44
N LEU A 49 5.16 -6.77 -5.68
CA LEU A 49 5.04 -7.59 -6.89
C LEU A 49 6.36 -7.65 -7.63
N THR A 50 6.66 -8.82 -8.19
CA THR A 50 7.86 -9.03 -9.01
C THR A 50 7.59 -8.68 -10.47
N VAL A 51 8.45 -7.87 -11.06
CA VAL A 51 8.40 -7.52 -12.49
C VAL A 51 8.69 -8.76 -13.33
N VAL A 52 7.71 -9.25 -14.08
CA VAL A 52 7.90 -10.39 -15.01
C VAL A 52 8.30 -9.94 -16.40
N ASP A 53 7.77 -8.79 -16.84
CA ASP A 53 8.20 -8.13 -18.08
C ASP A 53 7.94 -6.62 -18.03
N PHE A 54 8.61 -5.86 -18.88
CA PHE A 54 8.33 -4.45 -19.07
C PHE A 54 8.76 -3.96 -20.45
N LYS A 55 8.02 -2.99 -20.98
CA LYS A 55 8.34 -2.36 -22.29
C LYS A 55 7.94 -0.90 -22.27
N LYS A 56 8.91 0.00 -22.46
CA LYS A 56 8.70 1.46 -22.41
C LYS A 56 8.05 1.89 -21.08
N ASP A 57 6.76 2.19 -21.10
CA ASP A 57 5.94 2.68 -19.99
C ASP A 57 4.94 1.65 -19.46
N LEU A 58 5.10 0.38 -19.85
CA LEU A 58 4.27 -0.74 -19.40
C LEU A 58 5.10 -1.68 -18.54
N ILE A 59 4.55 -2.10 -17.40
CA ILE A 59 5.15 -3.12 -16.52
C ILE A 59 4.13 -4.23 -16.33
N GLU A 60 4.59 -5.47 -16.36
CA GLU A 60 3.78 -6.68 -16.18
C GLU A 60 4.16 -7.41 -14.90
N PHE A 61 3.15 -7.89 -14.21
CA PHE A 61 3.26 -8.66 -12.97
C PHE A 61 2.33 -9.87 -13.02
N ASP A 62 2.72 -10.94 -12.36
CA ASP A 62 1.83 -12.04 -12.03
C ASP A 62 1.30 -11.86 -10.61
N VAL A 63 -0.02 -11.90 -10.46
CA VAL A 63 -0.72 -11.71 -9.18
C VAL A 63 -1.45 -13.00 -8.84
N VAL A 64 -1.00 -13.69 -7.81
CA VAL A 64 -1.58 -14.97 -7.38
C VAL A 64 -2.89 -14.78 -6.61
N HIS A 65 -3.72 -15.83 -6.56
CA HIS A 65 -5.04 -15.78 -5.90
C HIS A 65 -4.98 -15.30 -4.44
N GLU A 66 -3.95 -15.65 -3.69
CA GLU A 66 -3.79 -15.20 -2.31
C GLU A 66 -3.67 -13.68 -2.20
N SER A 67 -2.86 -13.06 -3.06
CA SER A 67 -2.72 -11.59 -3.11
C SER A 67 -4.04 -10.91 -3.49
N ILE A 68 -4.83 -11.52 -4.39
CA ILE A 68 -6.13 -10.99 -4.80
C ILE A 68 -7.13 -10.99 -3.66
N LYS A 69 -7.12 -12.02 -2.80
CA LYS A 69 -8.04 -12.16 -1.66
C LYS A 69 -7.74 -11.15 -0.57
N LEU A 70 -6.48 -10.89 -0.28
CA LEU A 70 -6.02 -10.06 0.84
C LEU A 70 -5.87 -8.57 0.49
N THR A 71 -5.92 -8.21 -0.81
CA THR A 71 -5.56 -6.87 -1.26
C THR A 71 -6.59 -6.26 -2.20
N ASN A 72 -6.45 -4.95 -2.45
CA ASN A 72 -7.25 -4.25 -3.45
C ASN A 72 -6.66 -4.33 -4.87
N ILE A 73 -5.74 -5.28 -5.13
CA ILE A 73 -5.19 -5.52 -6.48
C ILE A 73 -6.15 -6.41 -7.26
N SER A 74 -7.25 -5.83 -7.75
CA SER A 74 -8.24 -6.55 -8.57
C SER A 74 -8.99 -5.60 -9.52
N LYS A 75 -9.72 -6.18 -10.49
CA LYS A 75 -10.58 -5.43 -11.43
C LYS A 75 -11.56 -4.50 -10.71
N LYS A 76 -12.11 -4.94 -9.56
CA LYS A 76 -13.08 -4.18 -8.76
C LYS A 76 -12.54 -2.81 -8.31
N PHE A 77 -11.24 -2.71 -8.06
CA PHE A 77 -10.61 -1.49 -7.53
C PHE A 77 -9.77 -0.72 -8.58
N SER A 78 -9.81 -1.16 -9.85
CA SER A 78 -8.95 -0.60 -10.91
C SER A 78 -9.41 0.76 -11.47
N SER A 79 -10.54 1.30 -11.00
CA SER A 79 -11.00 2.65 -11.34
C SER A 79 -10.17 3.76 -10.69
N ILE A 80 -9.47 3.45 -9.61
CA ILE A 80 -8.57 4.36 -8.89
C ILE A 80 -7.13 4.04 -9.26
N PRO A 81 -6.28 5.05 -9.56
CA PRO A 81 -4.86 4.83 -9.82
C PRO A 81 -4.18 4.08 -8.67
N PHE A 82 -3.26 3.19 -8.98
CA PHE A 82 -2.43 2.53 -7.95
C PHE A 82 -1.21 3.38 -7.62
N ASN A 83 -0.89 3.47 -6.34
CA ASN A 83 0.39 4.00 -5.88
C ASN A 83 1.51 3.05 -6.27
N LEU A 84 2.63 3.60 -6.72
CA LEU A 84 3.79 2.84 -7.19
C LEU A 84 5.05 3.31 -6.48
N GLU A 85 5.84 2.34 -5.97
CA GLU A 85 7.14 2.60 -5.38
C GLU A 85 8.12 1.52 -5.81
N ARG A 86 9.37 1.90 -6.17
CA ARG A 86 10.49 0.99 -6.43
C ARG A 86 11.10 0.53 -5.11
N SER A 87 11.60 -0.69 -5.09
CA SER A 87 12.34 -1.19 -3.92
C SER A 87 13.55 -0.30 -3.58
N LEU A 88 13.79 -0.13 -2.28
CA LEU A 88 14.97 0.54 -1.75
C LEU A 88 16.25 -0.18 -2.19
N LYS A 89 17.31 0.59 -2.39
CA LYS A 89 18.67 0.12 -2.57
C LYS A 89 19.49 0.41 -1.34
N VAL A 90 20.62 -0.27 -1.21
CA VAL A 90 21.60 0.06 -0.16
C VAL A 90 22.09 1.49 -0.38
N GLY A 91 21.99 2.33 0.65
CA GLY A 91 22.36 3.74 0.61
C GLY A 91 21.22 4.71 0.29
N ASP A 92 20.03 4.23 -0.06
CA ASP A 92 18.86 5.11 -0.23
C ASP A 92 18.35 5.64 1.12
N GLU A 93 17.79 6.84 1.12
CA GLU A 93 17.14 7.43 2.30
C GLU A 93 15.79 6.74 2.57
N VAL A 94 15.51 6.46 3.85
CA VAL A 94 14.22 5.95 4.29
C VAL A 94 13.36 7.11 4.78
N GLY A 95 12.63 7.76 3.86
CA GLY A 95 11.81 8.93 4.16
C GLY A 95 10.53 8.65 4.96
N GLY A 96 10.11 7.39 5.09
CA GLY A 96 8.96 6.95 5.89
C GLY A 96 9.37 5.94 6.96
N HIS A 97 8.89 4.69 6.83
CA HIS A 97 9.33 3.55 7.64
C HIS A 97 9.61 2.35 6.73
N PHE A 98 10.18 1.28 7.26
CA PHE A 98 10.39 0.06 6.48
C PHE A 98 9.08 -0.65 6.20
N VAL A 99 8.62 -0.60 4.94
CA VAL A 99 7.43 -1.28 4.44
C VAL A 99 7.87 -2.54 3.70
N SER A 100 7.33 -3.69 4.07
CA SER A 100 7.71 -4.96 3.45
C SER A 100 7.03 -5.19 2.10
N GLY A 101 5.85 -4.63 1.93
CA GLY A 101 4.95 -4.88 0.81
C GLY A 101 4.09 -6.13 1.03
N HIS A 102 4.00 -6.63 2.26
CA HIS A 102 3.17 -7.75 2.66
C HIS A 102 1.89 -7.26 3.33
N VAL A 103 0.93 -6.88 2.51
CA VAL A 103 -0.37 -6.37 2.97
C VAL A 103 -1.08 -7.43 3.81
N HIS A 104 -1.55 -7.03 4.98
CA HIS A 104 -2.22 -7.94 5.91
C HIS A 104 -3.71 -8.09 5.64
N ASN A 105 -4.37 -7.02 5.15
CA ASN A 105 -5.79 -7.03 4.79
C ASN A 105 -6.17 -5.74 4.08
N ILE A 106 -7.39 -5.72 3.53
CA ILE A 106 -8.06 -4.48 3.12
C ILE A 106 -8.91 -3.94 4.27
N ALA A 107 -9.06 -2.61 4.32
CA ALA A 107 -9.87 -1.93 5.31
C ALA A 107 -10.75 -0.86 4.68
N GLU A 108 -11.96 -0.71 5.21
CA GLU A 108 -12.92 0.29 4.77
C GLU A 108 -12.59 1.68 5.33
N ILE A 109 -12.70 2.69 4.49
CA ILE A 109 -12.67 4.10 4.88
C ILE A 109 -14.02 4.48 5.49
N ILE A 110 -14.05 4.72 6.80
CA ILE A 110 -15.24 5.13 7.54
C ILE A 110 -15.61 6.57 7.25
N SER A 111 -14.59 7.45 7.20
CA SER A 111 -14.74 8.86 6.81
C SER A 111 -13.44 9.42 6.30
N PHE A 112 -13.53 10.40 5.41
CA PHE A 112 -12.43 11.22 4.95
C PHE A 112 -12.85 12.68 5.03
N GLU A 113 -12.41 13.36 6.07
CA GLU A 113 -12.69 14.78 6.28
C GLU A 113 -11.65 15.61 5.54
N ASN A 114 -12.14 16.46 4.63
CA ASN A 114 -11.29 17.33 3.80
C ASN A 114 -11.57 18.81 4.15
N LYS A 115 -11.44 19.14 5.44
CA LYS A 115 -11.55 20.49 5.98
C LYS A 115 -10.16 21.11 6.18
N LYS A 116 -9.98 21.96 7.21
CA LYS A 116 -8.66 22.51 7.62
C LYS A 116 -7.63 21.40 7.87
N GLU A 117 -8.04 20.35 8.58
CA GLU A 117 -7.26 19.14 8.75
C GLU A 117 -7.86 18.02 7.89
N LYS A 118 -7.01 17.29 7.18
CA LYS A 118 -7.42 16.14 6.35
C LYS A 118 -7.26 14.88 7.18
N ILE A 119 -8.36 14.43 7.78
CA ILE A 119 -8.39 13.27 8.66
C ILE A 119 -9.03 12.09 7.94
N LEU A 120 -8.25 11.02 7.79
CA LEU A 120 -8.70 9.74 7.27
C LEU A 120 -8.98 8.79 8.45
N LYS A 121 -10.21 8.28 8.54
CA LYS A 121 -10.66 7.31 9.53
C LYS A 121 -10.88 5.96 8.87
N ILE A 122 -10.16 4.94 9.33
CA ILE A 122 -10.12 3.61 8.74
C ILE A 122 -10.54 2.58 9.78
N LYS A 123 -11.38 1.62 9.38
CA LYS A 123 -11.77 0.48 10.19
C LYS A 123 -10.56 -0.43 10.44
N ILE A 124 -10.37 -0.91 11.67
CA ILE A 124 -9.29 -1.86 11.97
C ILE A 124 -9.72 -3.26 11.52
N PRO A 125 -8.99 -3.91 10.61
CA PRO A 125 -9.19 -5.32 10.33
C PRO A 125 -9.00 -6.18 11.59
N SER A 126 -9.79 -7.22 11.77
CA SER A 126 -9.78 -8.04 12.98
C SER A 126 -8.41 -8.64 13.29
N ASN A 127 -7.69 -9.06 12.25
CA ASN A 127 -6.34 -9.61 12.34
C ASN A 127 -5.24 -8.57 12.64
N LEU A 128 -5.57 -7.26 12.61
CA LEU A 128 -4.63 -6.18 12.93
C LEU A 128 -4.90 -5.50 14.29
N LYS A 129 -5.89 -5.98 15.05
CA LYS A 129 -6.12 -5.51 16.40
C LYS A 129 -4.90 -5.82 17.29
N GLY A 130 -4.40 -4.78 17.97
CA GLY A 130 -3.21 -4.89 18.82
C GLY A 130 -1.87 -4.67 18.11
N TYR A 131 -1.86 -4.44 16.77
CA TYR A 131 -0.63 -4.12 16.04
C TYR A 131 -0.59 -2.68 15.51
N ILE A 132 -1.67 -1.91 15.71
CA ILE A 132 -1.75 -0.50 15.34
C ILE A 132 -1.80 0.32 16.62
N PHE A 133 -0.83 1.22 16.81
CA PHE A 133 -0.67 2.02 18.03
C PHE A 133 -0.69 3.52 17.71
N LYS A 134 -1.16 4.31 18.69
CA LYS A 134 -1.06 5.75 18.63
C LYS A 134 0.41 6.17 18.51
N LYS A 135 0.71 7.05 17.56
CA LYS A 135 2.07 7.50 17.18
C LYS A 135 2.95 6.42 16.53
N GLY A 136 2.44 5.20 16.32
CA GLY A 136 3.10 4.18 15.51
C GLY A 136 2.93 4.42 14.01
N TYR A 137 3.65 3.66 13.20
CA TYR A 137 3.53 3.67 11.75
C TYR A 137 2.50 2.65 11.26
N VAL A 138 1.90 2.97 10.13
CA VAL A 138 1.06 2.07 9.34
C VAL A 138 1.24 2.39 7.86
N SER A 139 1.24 1.39 7.00
CA SER A 139 1.22 1.60 5.56
C SER A 139 -0.20 1.46 5.02
N ILE A 140 -0.69 2.49 4.32
CA ILE A 140 -2.00 2.54 3.65
C ILE A 140 -1.80 2.68 2.15
N ASN A 141 -2.22 1.68 1.38
CA ASN A 141 -1.93 1.62 -0.07
C ASN A 141 -0.44 1.90 -0.38
N GLY A 142 0.48 1.42 0.46
CA GLY A 142 1.91 1.63 0.32
C GLY A 142 2.43 2.98 0.81
N ILE A 143 1.59 3.81 1.42
CA ILE A 143 1.98 5.12 1.95
C ILE A 143 2.33 4.97 3.42
N SER A 144 3.54 5.35 3.83
CA SER A 144 3.94 5.44 5.23
C SER A 144 3.21 6.58 5.93
N LEU A 145 2.44 6.25 6.97
CA LEU A 145 1.62 7.22 7.70
C LEU A 145 1.72 7.01 9.21
N THR A 146 1.59 8.10 9.96
CA THR A 146 1.60 8.07 11.43
C THR A 146 0.17 8.03 11.97
N VAL A 147 -0.10 7.10 12.86
CA VAL A 147 -1.39 6.96 13.54
C VAL A 147 -1.59 8.09 14.56
N VAL A 148 -2.68 8.85 14.42
CA VAL A 148 -3.02 9.95 15.35
C VAL A 148 -3.80 9.43 16.53
N ASN A 149 -4.81 8.60 16.30
CA ASN A 149 -5.62 8.00 17.35
C ASN A 149 -6.04 6.58 16.97
N VAL A 150 -6.27 5.76 17.97
CA VAL A 150 -6.67 4.35 17.81
C VAL A 150 -7.75 4.02 18.85
N THR A 151 -8.74 3.25 18.41
CA THR A 151 -9.78 2.65 19.26
C THR A 151 -9.88 1.15 18.94
N ASN A 152 -10.78 0.43 19.60
CA ASN A 152 -11.00 -0.99 19.29
C ASN A 152 -11.48 -1.28 17.86
N ASN A 153 -12.08 -0.28 17.17
CA ASN A 153 -12.78 -0.48 15.89
C ASN A 153 -12.16 0.31 14.73
N PHE A 154 -11.45 1.40 15.00
CA PHE A 154 -10.88 2.27 13.97
C PHE A 154 -9.62 2.98 14.46
N PHE A 155 -8.84 3.44 13.50
CA PHE A 155 -7.76 4.38 13.72
C PHE A 155 -7.91 5.60 12.81
N THR A 156 -7.22 6.69 13.16
CA THR A 156 -7.23 7.93 12.38
C THR A 156 -5.81 8.35 12.02
N ILE A 157 -5.71 8.98 10.86
CA ILE A 157 -4.47 9.53 10.31
C ILE A 157 -4.74 10.95 9.88
N SER A 158 -3.84 11.88 10.24
CA SER A 158 -3.81 13.23 9.66
C SER A 158 -2.91 13.23 8.44
N ILE A 159 -3.41 13.75 7.31
CA ILE A 159 -2.72 13.68 6.03
C ILE A 159 -2.33 15.08 5.59
N ILE A 160 -1.05 15.28 5.28
CA ILE A 160 -0.53 16.54 4.78
C ILE A 160 -0.89 16.75 3.30
N PRO A 161 -1.01 18.01 2.82
CA PRO A 161 -1.37 18.29 1.43
C PRO A 161 -0.47 17.61 0.40
N GLU A 162 0.82 17.52 0.66
CA GLU A 162 1.78 16.86 -0.22
C GLU A 162 1.44 15.39 -0.44
N THR A 163 1.13 14.64 0.63
CA THR A 163 0.73 13.23 0.54
C THR A 163 -0.54 13.06 -0.30
N ILE A 164 -1.54 13.94 -0.14
CA ILE A 164 -2.75 13.88 -0.95
C ILE A 164 -2.45 14.12 -2.43
N SER A 165 -1.62 15.12 -2.74
CA SER A 165 -1.33 15.49 -4.13
C SER A 165 -0.51 14.43 -4.88
N LYS A 166 0.33 13.68 -4.17
CA LYS A 166 1.27 12.71 -4.74
C LYS A 166 0.77 11.26 -4.74
N THR A 167 -0.36 10.99 -4.07
CA THR A 167 -0.84 9.63 -3.88
C THR A 167 -2.29 9.45 -4.32
N ASN A 168 -2.74 8.21 -4.38
CA ASN A 168 -4.12 7.90 -4.74
C ASN A 168 -5.16 8.26 -3.66
N LEU A 169 -4.73 8.77 -2.51
CA LEU A 169 -5.66 9.25 -1.48
C LEU A 169 -6.58 10.37 -1.98
N SER A 170 -6.15 11.16 -2.97
CA SER A 170 -6.97 12.22 -3.59
C SER A 170 -8.21 11.68 -4.32
N PHE A 171 -8.25 10.42 -4.68
CA PHE A 171 -9.36 9.77 -5.39
C PHE A 171 -10.27 8.97 -4.46
N LEU A 172 -9.87 8.80 -3.19
CA LEU A 172 -10.59 7.95 -2.23
C LEU A 172 -11.68 8.73 -1.48
N LYS A 173 -12.73 8.02 -1.10
CA LYS A 173 -13.87 8.54 -0.35
C LYS A 173 -14.36 7.53 0.68
N LYS A 174 -15.30 7.92 1.53
CA LYS A 174 -16.01 7.03 2.46
C LYS A 174 -16.59 5.82 1.72
N GLY A 175 -16.40 4.62 2.27
CA GLY A 175 -16.84 3.34 1.72
C GLY A 175 -15.84 2.68 0.78
N ASP A 176 -14.79 3.39 0.34
CA ASP A 176 -13.69 2.77 -0.42
C ASP A 176 -12.82 1.90 0.49
N PHE A 177 -12.08 0.98 -0.14
CA PHE A 177 -11.19 0.04 0.55
C PHE A 177 -9.73 0.34 0.24
N VAL A 178 -8.90 0.26 1.26
CA VAL A 178 -7.45 0.46 1.18
C VAL A 178 -6.69 -0.76 1.69
N ASN A 179 -5.53 -1.03 1.13
CA ASN A 179 -4.60 -2.01 1.68
C ASN A 179 -4.00 -1.48 2.97
N VAL A 180 -3.91 -2.33 3.99
CA VAL A 180 -3.31 -2.01 5.28
C VAL A 180 -2.18 -2.99 5.58
N GLU A 181 -1.01 -2.45 5.86
CA GLU A 181 0.13 -3.18 6.38
C GLU A 181 0.55 -2.55 7.71
N ALA A 182 0.54 -3.32 8.79
CA ALA A 182 1.08 -2.88 10.08
C ALA A 182 2.60 -2.95 10.04
N ASP A 183 3.25 -2.11 10.85
CA ASP A 183 4.70 -2.07 10.95
C ASP A 183 5.26 -3.42 11.41
N GLN A 184 6.19 -3.97 10.63
CA GLN A 184 6.74 -5.30 10.86
C GLN A 184 7.53 -5.40 12.17
N GLN A 185 8.18 -4.32 12.59
CA GLN A 185 8.89 -4.30 13.90
C GLN A 185 7.89 -4.41 15.04
N THR A 186 6.80 -3.65 14.95
CA THR A 186 5.68 -3.73 15.90
C THR A 186 5.12 -5.15 16.00
N ILE A 187 4.84 -5.80 14.86
CA ILE A 187 4.34 -7.18 14.83
C ILE A 187 5.33 -8.12 15.51
N SER A 188 6.59 -8.04 15.15
CA SER A 188 7.64 -8.92 15.70
C SER A 188 7.75 -8.79 17.23
N ILE A 189 7.69 -7.57 17.76
CA ILE A 189 7.74 -7.32 19.21
C ILE A 189 6.48 -7.89 19.89
N VAL A 190 5.29 -7.55 19.38
CA VAL A 190 4.02 -8.00 19.98
C VAL A 190 3.91 -9.53 19.97
N GLU A 191 4.23 -10.18 18.84
CA GLU A 191 4.17 -11.64 18.74
C GLU A 191 5.22 -12.33 19.63
N THR A 192 6.38 -11.74 19.79
CA THR A 192 7.39 -12.27 20.72
C THR A 192 6.91 -12.21 22.18
N VAL A 193 6.35 -11.06 22.59
CA VAL A 193 5.81 -10.91 23.96
C VAL A 193 4.66 -11.90 24.19
N LYS A 194 3.71 -12.03 23.27
CA LYS A 194 2.59 -12.99 23.39
C LYS A 194 3.04 -14.45 23.54
N LYS A 195 4.21 -14.82 23.02
CA LYS A 195 4.76 -16.18 23.16
C LYS A 195 5.45 -16.41 24.49
N LEU A 196 5.81 -15.34 25.21
CA LEU A 196 6.50 -15.40 26.52
C LEU A 196 5.52 -15.31 27.70
N THR A 197 4.29 -14.87 27.45
CA THR A 197 3.17 -14.79 28.41
C THR A 197 2.16 -15.89 28.18
#